data_e4920b68b78f389ae717a183a7765f72
#
_entry.id   e4920b68b78f389ae717a183a7765f72
#
_cell.length_a   1.000
_cell.length_b   1.000
_cell.length_c   1.000
_cell.angle_alpha   90.00
_cell.angle_beta   90.00
_cell.angle_gamma   90.00
#
_symmetry.space_group_name_H-M   'P 1'
#
loop_
_entity.id
_entity.type
_entity.pdbx_description
1 polymer ?
#
loop_
_entity_poly.entity_id
_entity_poly.type
_entity_poly.pdbx_seq_one_letter_code
_entity_poly.pdbx_strand_id
1 'polypeptide(L)'
;VCAAYSCDEAAVEEVFVNMNPSSTLKLGHARAAVMLGPASCGLSVAEYSPNLIKKAVVGAGHADKAQIAFMVKRLLPQAFQAGEPKADAADALAVAITHANLRRARSLAA
;
A
#
# COMPACT_ATOMS: atom_id res chain seq x y z
N VAL A 1 0.29 9.17 -13.13
CA VAL A 1 0.58 9.50 -11.72
C VAL A 1 2.08 9.44 -11.44
N CYS A 2 2.73 8.32 -11.76
CA CYS A 2 4.17 8.17 -11.47
C CYS A 2 5.03 9.22 -12.15
N ALA A 3 4.77 9.51 -13.43
CA ALA A 3 5.52 10.52 -14.19
C ALA A 3 5.23 11.94 -13.68
N ALA A 4 3.97 12.22 -13.32
CA ALA A 4 3.55 13.55 -12.88
C ALA A 4 4.20 13.96 -11.54
N TYR A 5 4.46 13.00 -10.65
CA TYR A 5 5.02 13.25 -9.32
C TYR A 5 6.48 12.82 -9.17
N SER A 6 7.12 12.38 -10.26
CA SER A 6 8.53 11.95 -10.25
C SER A 6 8.81 10.91 -9.15
N CYS A 7 7.98 9.88 -9.09
CA CYS A 7 8.12 8.82 -8.09
C CYS A 7 9.40 8.01 -8.32
N ASP A 8 10.04 7.59 -7.24
CA ASP A 8 11.27 6.78 -7.27
C ASP A 8 10.99 5.29 -7.09
N GLU A 9 9.96 4.96 -6.31
CA GLU A 9 9.59 3.58 -5.99
C GLU A 9 8.08 3.47 -5.91
N ALA A 10 7.57 2.25 -6.00
CA ALA A 10 6.15 1.96 -5.86
C ALA A 10 5.94 0.79 -4.91
N ALA A 11 4.82 0.79 -4.21
CA ALA A 11 4.43 -0.29 -3.32
C ALA A 11 2.93 -0.55 -3.46
N VAL A 12 2.55 -1.81 -3.38
CA VAL A 12 1.16 -2.24 -3.50
C VAL A 12 0.81 -3.25 -2.43
N GLU A 13 -0.46 -3.31 -2.07
CA GLU A 13 -0.97 -4.35 -1.20
C GLU A 13 -1.16 -5.64 -1.99
N GLU A 14 -0.74 -6.77 -1.39
CA GLU A 14 -0.92 -8.08 -1.97
C GLU A 14 -2.40 -8.43 -2.06
N VAL A 15 -2.82 -8.93 -3.22
CA VAL A 15 -4.21 -9.31 -3.49
C VAL A 15 -4.39 -10.80 -3.22
N PHE A 16 -5.39 -11.16 -2.40
CA PHE A 16 -5.69 -12.54 -2.10
C PHE A 16 -6.68 -13.15 -3.08
N VAL A 17 -6.50 -14.45 -3.34
CA VAL A 17 -7.44 -15.23 -4.15
C VAL A 17 -8.76 -15.39 -3.39
N ASN A 18 -9.88 -15.13 -4.08
CA ASN A 18 -11.22 -15.26 -3.56
C ASN A 18 -11.78 -16.63 -3.95
N MET A 19 -12.75 -17.15 -3.17
CA MET A 19 -13.44 -18.40 -3.49
C MET A 19 -14.34 -18.29 -4.72
N ASN A 20 -14.75 -17.08 -5.10
CA ASN A 20 -15.57 -16.82 -6.29
C ASN A 20 -14.66 -16.61 -7.50
N PRO A 21 -14.72 -17.48 -8.55
CA PRO A 21 -13.86 -17.35 -9.72
C PRO A 21 -13.98 -16.00 -10.44
N SER A 22 -15.17 -15.44 -10.51
CA SER A 22 -15.39 -14.14 -11.15
C SER A 22 -14.70 -13.01 -10.38
N SER A 23 -14.80 -13.02 -9.06
CA SER A 23 -14.13 -12.04 -8.19
C SER A 23 -12.61 -12.23 -8.23
N THR A 24 -12.12 -13.47 -8.26
CA THR A 24 -10.71 -13.79 -8.39
C THR A 24 -10.14 -13.23 -9.70
N LEU A 25 -10.86 -13.37 -10.80
CA LEU A 25 -10.44 -12.83 -12.10
C LEU A 25 -10.37 -11.32 -12.08
N LYS A 26 -11.38 -10.65 -11.51
CA LYS A 26 -11.39 -9.18 -11.37
C LYS A 26 -10.24 -8.69 -10.52
N LEU A 27 -9.94 -9.36 -9.41
CA LEU A 27 -8.80 -9.02 -8.55
C LEU A 27 -7.48 -9.20 -9.31
N GLY A 28 -7.34 -10.26 -10.10
CA GLY A 28 -6.16 -10.49 -10.92
C GLY A 28 -5.96 -9.41 -11.96
N HIS A 29 -7.02 -8.96 -12.62
CA HIS A 29 -6.97 -7.86 -13.59
C HIS A 29 -6.56 -6.55 -12.90
N ALA A 30 -7.16 -6.25 -11.75
CA ALA A 30 -6.85 -5.04 -11.00
C ALA A 30 -5.39 -5.04 -10.54
N ARG A 31 -4.90 -6.17 -10.03
CA ARG A 31 -3.50 -6.32 -9.64
C ARG A 31 -2.55 -6.07 -10.80
N ALA A 32 -2.83 -6.67 -11.95
CA ALA A 32 -2.01 -6.52 -13.14
C ALA A 32 -1.94 -5.04 -13.56
N ALA A 33 -3.05 -4.34 -13.57
CA ALA A 33 -3.12 -2.92 -13.94
C ALA A 33 -2.32 -2.05 -12.95
N VAL A 34 -2.47 -2.30 -11.67
CA VAL A 34 -1.79 -1.53 -10.61
C VAL A 34 -0.28 -1.75 -10.64
N MET A 35 0.18 -2.95 -10.98
CA MET A 35 1.61 -3.24 -11.08
C MET A 35 2.21 -2.77 -12.40
N LEU A 36 1.46 -2.87 -13.49
CA LEU A 36 1.93 -2.48 -14.81
C LEU A 36 2.19 -0.97 -14.93
N GLY A 37 1.34 -0.16 -14.30
CA GLY A 37 1.49 1.30 -14.31
C GLY A 37 2.88 1.74 -13.84
N PRO A 38 3.25 1.45 -12.59
CA PRO A 38 4.59 1.79 -12.09
C PRO A 38 5.73 1.12 -12.86
N ALA A 39 5.57 -0.15 -13.23
CA ALA A 39 6.60 -0.88 -13.96
C ALA A 39 6.87 -0.24 -15.33
N SER A 40 5.85 0.27 -16.01
CA SER A 40 6.01 0.95 -17.30
C SER A 40 6.75 2.29 -17.16
N CYS A 41 6.81 2.85 -15.95
CA CYS A 41 7.61 4.05 -15.65
C CYS A 41 9.02 3.71 -15.17
N GLY A 42 9.42 2.45 -15.23
CA GLY A 42 10.74 2.00 -14.78
C GLY A 42 10.91 1.88 -13.27
N LEU A 43 9.80 1.88 -12.52
CA LEU A 43 9.85 1.76 -11.06
C LEU A 43 9.85 0.30 -10.62
N SER A 44 10.61 -0.02 -9.58
CA SER A 44 10.44 -1.28 -8.88
C SER A 44 9.18 -1.23 -8.03
N VAL A 45 8.43 -2.33 -8.01
CA VAL A 45 7.17 -2.44 -7.28
C VAL A 45 7.35 -3.45 -6.15
N ALA A 46 7.18 -2.99 -4.91
CA ALA A 46 7.18 -3.85 -3.73
C ALA A 46 5.74 -4.26 -3.39
N GLU A 47 5.54 -5.50 -2.98
CA GLU A 47 4.24 -6.05 -2.65
C GLU A 47 4.23 -6.47 -1.19
N TYR A 48 3.22 -6.04 -0.43
CA TYR A 48 3.12 -6.31 1.01
C TYR A 48 1.77 -6.93 1.35
N SER A 49 1.77 -7.94 2.21
CA SER A 49 0.53 -8.56 2.67
C SER A 49 -0.26 -7.63 3.59
N PRO A 50 -1.60 -7.76 3.67
CA PRO A 50 -2.40 -6.98 4.59
C PRO A 50 -1.97 -7.12 6.05
N ASN A 51 -1.59 -8.30 6.48
CA ASN A 51 -1.12 -8.53 7.85
C ASN A 51 0.19 -7.81 8.13
N LEU A 52 1.10 -7.80 7.18
CA LEU A 52 2.36 -7.08 7.32
C LEU A 52 2.14 -5.57 7.39
N ILE A 53 1.22 -5.04 6.58
CA ILE A 53 0.86 -3.63 6.62
C ILE A 53 0.28 -3.26 7.99
N LYS A 54 -0.65 -4.04 8.52
CA LYS A 54 -1.22 -3.83 9.85
C LYS A 54 -0.14 -3.84 10.92
N LYS A 55 0.75 -4.80 10.86
CA LYS A 55 1.85 -4.93 11.82
C LYS A 55 2.82 -3.75 11.74
N ALA A 56 3.14 -3.30 10.54
CA ALA A 56 4.07 -2.19 10.34
C ALA A 56 3.49 -0.85 10.80
N VAL A 57 2.18 -0.64 10.60
CA VAL A 57 1.53 0.63 10.91
C VAL A 57 1.09 0.70 12.39
N VAL A 58 0.50 -0.36 12.90
CA VAL A 58 -0.09 -0.38 14.25
C VAL A 58 0.75 -1.18 15.25
N GLY A 59 1.53 -2.15 14.76
CA GLY A 59 2.29 -3.06 15.60
C GLY A 59 1.55 -4.36 15.91
N ALA A 60 0.35 -4.56 15.39
CA ALA A 60 -0.45 -5.76 15.61
C ALA A 60 -1.12 -6.21 14.31
N GLY A 61 -0.97 -7.50 13.97
CA GLY A 61 -1.52 -8.07 12.75
C GLY A 61 -3.04 -8.16 12.69
N HIS A 62 -3.73 -7.91 13.79
CA HIS A 62 -5.19 -7.96 13.89
C HIS A 62 -5.83 -6.57 14.03
N ALA A 63 -5.10 -5.51 13.70
CA ALA A 63 -5.62 -4.16 13.77
C ALA A 63 -6.81 -3.97 12.82
N ASP A 64 -7.83 -3.26 13.27
CA ASP A 64 -8.98 -2.91 12.43
C ASP A 64 -8.68 -1.62 11.61
N LYS A 65 -9.60 -1.29 10.70
CA LYS A 65 -9.43 -0.12 9.83
C LYS A 65 -9.37 1.20 10.60
N ALA A 66 -10.11 1.31 11.69
CA ALA A 66 -10.12 2.52 12.52
C ALA A 66 -8.75 2.73 13.20
N GLN A 67 -8.14 1.67 13.68
CA GLN A 67 -6.80 1.73 14.28
C GLN A 67 -5.74 2.12 13.25
N ILE A 68 -5.82 1.57 12.04
CA ILE A 68 -4.91 1.91 10.95
C ILE A 68 -5.07 3.38 10.57
N ALA A 69 -6.30 3.86 10.38
CA ALA A 69 -6.57 5.25 10.05
C ALA A 69 -6.06 6.20 11.13
N PHE A 70 -6.23 5.86 12.39
CA PHE A 70 -5.72 6.62 13.52
C PHE A 70 -4.20 6.74 13.48
N MET A 71 -3.51 5.64 13.24
CA MET A 71 -2.04 5.63 13.17
C MET A 71 -1.51 6.35 11.95
N VAL A 72 -2.17 6.22 10.79
CA VAL A 72 -1.80 6.95 9.57
C VAL A 72 -1.89 8.46 9.83
N LYS A 73 -2.96 8.91 10.46
CA LYS A 73 -3.14 10.33 10.82
C LYS A 73 -2.05 10.81 11.78
N ARG A 74 -1.68 9.98 12.73
CA ARG A 74 -0.62 10.29 13.70
C ARG A 74 0.76 10.36 13.05
N LEU A 75 1.05 9.47 12.10
CA LEU A 75 2.35 9.38 11.43
C LEU A 75 2.49 10.41 10.31
N LEU A 76 1.40 10.75 9.65
CA LEU A 76 1.37 11.68 8.52
C LEU A 76 0.32 12.78 8.74
N PRO A 77 0.49 13.63 9.76
CA PRO A 77 -0.53 14.64 10.07
C PRO A 77 -0.74 15.64 8.93
N GLN A 78 0.27 15.89 8.12
CA GLN A 78 0.17 16.81 6.99
C GLN A 78 -0.79 16.35 5.90
N ALA A 79 -0.96 15.02 5.75
CA ALA A 79 -1.90 14.46 4.79
C ALA A 79 -3.37 14.75 5.16
N PHE A 80 -3.62 15.21 6.39
CA PHE A 80 -4.96 15.46 6.91
C PHE A 80 -5.28 16.95 7.09
N GLN A 81 -4.42 17.84 6.64
CA GLN A 81 -4.62 19.29 6.79
C GLN A 81 -5.85 19.81 6.02
N ALA A 82 -6.17 19.21 4.88
CA ALA A 82 -7.32 19.57 4.06
C ALA A 82 -8.59 18.78 4.43
N GLY A 83 -8.59 18.09 5.57
CA GLY A 83 -9.66 17.21 6.00
C GLY A 83 -9.21 15.75 5.96
N GLU A 84 -10.09 14.83 6.36
CA GLU A 84 -9.75 13.42 6.33
C GLU A 84 -9.73 12.89 4.89
N PRO A 85 -8.68 12.15 4.49
CA PRO A 85 -8.67 11.52 3.17
C PRO A 85 -9.72 10.42 3.10
N LYS A 86 -10.14 10.10 1.87
CA LYS A 86 -11.02 8.96 1.63
C LYS A 86 -10.35 7.66 2.08
N ALA A 87 -11.15 6.64 2.37
CA ALA A 87 -10.67 5.35 2.85
C ALA A 87 -9.58 4.75 1.94
N ASP A 88 -9.75 4.82 0.63
CA ASP A 88 -8.76 4.30 -0.33
C ASP A 88 -7.44 5.04 -0.24
N ALA A 89 -7.47 6.35 -0.03
CA ALA A 89 -6.27 7.15 0.16
C ALA A 89 -5.55 6.80 1.47
N ALA A 90 -6.31 6.57 2.54
CA ALA A 90 -5.75 6.14 3.82
C ALA A 90 -5.10 4.76 3.71
N ASP A 91 -5.72 3.83 2.98
CA ASP A 91 -5.15 2.50 2.72
C ASP A 91 -3.84 2.62 1.93
N ALA A 92 -3.80 3.47 0.91
CA ALA A 92 -2.59 3.70 0.14
C ALA A 92 -1.46 4.32 0.99
N LEU A 93 -1.79 5.24 1.89
CA LEU A 93 -0.82 5.83 2.82
C LEU A 93 -0.26 4.77 3.78
N ALA A 94 -1.09 3.83 4.23
CA ALA A 94 -0.64 2.71 5.07
C ALA A 94 0.39 1.85 4.34
N VAL A 95 0.17 1.55 3.06
CA VAL A 95 1.13 0.81 2.23
C VAL A 95 2.44 1.61 2.09
N ALA A 96 2.35 2.90 1.85
CA ALA A 96 3.52 3.77 1.71
C ALA A 96 4.35 3.82 3.01
N ILE A 97 3.71 3.91 4.16
CA ILE A 97 4.37 3.87 5.48
C ILE A 97 5.09 2.53 5.66
N THR A 98 4.43 1.43 5.32
CA THR A 98 5.01 0.09 5.39
C THR A 98 6.27 0.00 4.52
N HIS A 99 6.19 0.49 3.29
CA HIS A 99 7.33 0.49 2.38
C HIS A 99 8.48 1.36 2.91
N ALA A 100 8.19 2.54 3.42
CA ALA A 100 9.19 3.41 4.00
C ALA A 100 9.95 2.75 5.15
N ASN A 101 9.23 1.96 5.97
CA ASN A 101 9.83 1.26 7.10
C ASN A 101 10.65 0.03 6.69
N LEU A 102 10.24 -0.68 5.63
CA LEU A 102 10.82 -1.96 5.25
C LEU A 102 11.74 -1.91 4.02
N ARG A 103 11.75 -0.80 3.28
CA ARG A 103 12.53 -0.70 2.04
C ARG A 103 14.02 -0.96 2.23
N ARG A 104 14.58 -0.52 3.33
CA ARG A 104 15.99 -0.71 3.64
C ARG A 104 16.32 -2.19 3.89
N ALA A 105 15.47 -2.88 4.63
CA ALA A 105 15.63 -4.31 4.88
C ALA A 105 15.53 -5.11 3.57
N ARG A 106 14.58 -4.75 2.69
CA ARG A 106 14.46 -5.38 1.37
C ARG A 106 15.69 -5.15 0.50
N SER A 107 16.21 -3.94 0.50
CA SER A 107 17.42 -3.60 -0.24
C SER A 107 18.63 -4.40 0.22
N LEU A 108 18.75 -4.64 1.53
CA LEU A 108 19.84 -5.43 2.11
C LEU A 108 19.68 -6.94 1.85
N ALA A 109 18.43 -7.40 1.67
CA ALA A 109 18.13 -8.81 1.43
C ALA A 109 18.19 -9.19 -0.05
N ALA A 110 18.22 -8.23 -0.95
CA ALA A 110 18.20 -8.47 -2.40
C ALA A 110 19.56 -8.92 -2.96
#